data_5300a3e801bedd2fc062ae1d1d823e4b
#
_entry.id   5300a3e801bedd2fc062ae1d1d823e4b
#
_cell.length_a   1.000
_cell.length_b   1.000
_cell.length_c   1.000
_cell.angle_alpha   90.00
_cell.angle_beta   90.00
_cell.angle_gamma   90.00
#
_symmetry.space_group_name_H-M   'P 1'
#
loop_
_entity.id
_entity.type
_entity.pdbx_description
1 polymer ?
#
loop_
_entity_poly.entity_id
_entity_poly.type
_entity_poly.pdbx_seq_one_letter_code
_entity_poly.pdbx_strand_id
1 'polypeptide(L)'
;MNFLLTLSESTQASENISWSNTVDGYIVNWFNNLGMLGNFALIILSLLLATLFGGIIGYQREINGHAAGFRTHILIALGSAVIMILSIYGISNTGTRDPMRFAAAGVTGIGFLGAGSIIQNGFNIKGLTTAASIWVTMAIGMACGAG
;
A
#
# COMPACT_ATOMS: atom_id res chain seq x y z
N MET A 1 -14.74 -12.74 -39.16
CA MET A 1 -15.04 -13.43 -37.90
C MET A 1 -13.78 -13.99 -37.21
N ASN A 2 -12.71 -14.32 -37.95
CA ASN A 2 -11.45 -14.86 -37.37
C ASN A 2 -10.55 -13.81 -36.71
N PHE A 3 -10.60 -12.54 -37.13
CA PHE A 3 -9.73 -11.50 -36.58
C PHE A 3 -10.06 -11.16 -35.12
N LEU A 4 -11.34 -11.20 -34.73
CA LEU A 4 -11.75 -10.95 -33.34
C LEU A 4 -11.38 -12.13 -32.42
N LEU A 5 -11.37 -13.35 -32.93
CA LEU A 5 -10.92 -14.53 -32.18
C LEU A 5 -9.42 -14.51 -31.95
N THR A 6 -8.62 -14.11 -32.95
CA THR A 6 -7.16 -13.98 -32.80
C THR A 6 -6.79 -12.84 -31.83
N LEU A 7 -7.55 -11.74 -31.79
CA LEU A 7 -7.36 -10.69 -30.80
C LEU A 7 -7.72 -11.16 -29.38
N SER A 8 -8.78 -11.95 -29.22
CA SER A 8 -9.15 -12.49 -27.91
C SER A 8 -8.12 -13.53 -27.42
N GLU A 9 -7.57 -14.34 -28.29
CA GLU A 9 -6.50 -15.29 -27.97
C GLU A 9 -5.18 -14.58 -27.63
N SER A 10 -4.83 -13.51 -28.36
CA SER A 10 -3.63 -12.71 -28.05
C SER A 10 -3.76 -11.92 -26.75
N THR A 11 -4.98 -11.47 -26.41
CA THR A 11 -5.26 -10.79 -25.14
C THR A 11 -5.23 -11.78 -23.98
N GLN A 12 -5.76 -12.99 -24.14
CA GLN A 12 -5.65 -14.05 -23.14
C GLN A 12 -4.22 -14.59 -23.00
N ALA A 13 -3.45 -14.64 -24.07
CA ALA A 13 -2.04 -15.02 -24.01
C ALA A 13 -1.18 -13.97 -23.30
N SER A 14 -1.55 -12.67 -23.36
CA SER A 14 -0.87 -11.61 -22.62
C SER A 14 -1.27 -11.55 -21.13
N GLU A 15 -2.47 -12.00 -20.78
CA GLU A 15 -2.90 -12.18 -19.38
C GLU A 15 -2.22 -13.38 -18.71
N ASN A 16 -1.78 -14.37 -19.48
CA ASN A 16 -0.96 -15.48 -19.02
C ASN A 16 0.54 -15.19 -19.01
N ILE A 17 0.98 -13.94 -18.94
CA ILE A 17 2.30 -13.63 -18.40
C ILE A 17 2.19 -14.02 -16.92
N SER A 18 2.52 -15.28 -16.69
CA SER A 18 2.48 -15.91 -15.38
C SER A 18 3.33 -15.08 -14.42
N TRP A 19 2.69 -14.29 -13.59
CA TRP A 19 3.32 -13.62 -12.45
C TRP A 19 4.10 -14.61 -11.58
N SER A 20 3.85 -15.92 -11.77
CA SER A 20 4.59 -17.02 -11.14
C SER A 20 6.08 -17.08 -11.52
N ASN A 21 6.50 -16.41 -12.60
CA ASN A 21 7.89 -16.37 -13.06
C ASN A 21 8.62 -15.09 -12.64
N THR A 22 7.95 -14.19 -11.93
CA THR A 22 8.60 -13.04 -11.28
C THR A 22 9.16 -13.45 -9.92
N VAL A 23 10.12 -12.71 -9.40
CA VAL A 23 10.72 -12.96 -8.07
C VAL A 23 9.63 -13.02 -7.00
N ASP A 24 8.61 -12.18 -7.12
CA ASP A 24 7.46 -12.15 -6.23
C ASP A 24 6.65 -13.45 -6.30
N GLY A 25 6.46 -14.02 -7.49
CA GLY A 25 5.79 -15.30 -7.68
C GLY A 25 6.51 -16.47 -7.00
N TYR A 26 7.84 -16.50 -7.01
CA TYR A 26 8.62 -17.54 -6.30
C TYR A 26 8.46 -17.41 -4.79
N ILE A 27 8.53 -16.21 -4.26
CA ILE A 27 8.38 -15.94 -2.83
C ILE A 27 6.97 -16.32 -2.37
N VAL A 28 5.95 -15.85 -3.06
CA VAL A 28 4.54 -16.14 -2.74
C VAL A 28 4.24 -17.65 -2.83
N ASN A 29 4.73 -18.34 -3.87
CA ASN A 29 4.55 -19.79 -4.00
C ASN A 29 5.27 -20.58 -2.91
N TRP A 30 6.46 -20.14 -2.50
CA TRP A 30 7.18 -20.78 -1.39
C TRP A 30 6.39 -20.65 -0.07
N PHE A 31 5.83 -19.47 0.21
CA PHE A 31 4.97 -19.26 1.38
C PHE A 31 3.64 -20.00 1.28
N ASN A 32 3.02 -20.07 0.08
CA ASN A 32 1.77 -20.81 -0.13
C ASN A 32 1.93 -22.32 0.10
N ASN A 33 3.11 -22.88 -0.16
CA ASN A 33 3.42 -24.27 0.18
C ASN A 33 3.44 -24.57 1.67
N LEU A 34 3.58 -23.54 2.53
CA LEU A 34 3.45 -23.65 3.98
C LEU A 34 1.97 -23.62 4.45
N GLY A 35 1.01 -23.54 3.52
CA GLY A 35 -0.41 -23.52 3.82
C GLY A 35 -0.84 -22.28 4.62
N MET A 36 -1.69 -22.49 5.65
CA MET A 36 -2.22 -21.40 6.47
C MET A 36 -1.11 -20.55 7.14
N LEU A 37 -0.03 -21.19 7.60
CA LEU A 37 1.12 -20.52 8.23
C LEU A 37 1.84 -19.58 7.25
N GLY A 38 1.89 -19.94 5.96
CA GLY A 38 2.51 -19.12 4.94
C GLY A 38 1.79 -17.79 4.71
N ASN A 39 0.46 -17.80 4.66
CA ASN A 39 -0.34 -16.57 4.52
C ASN A 39 -0.14 -15.63 5.73
N PHE A 40 -0.09 -16.16 6.95
CA PHE A 40 0.21 -15.36 8.13
C PHE A 40 1.63 -14.78 8.08
N ALA A 41 2.60 -15.55 7.60
CA ALA A 41 3.99 -15.10 7.46
C ALA A 41 4.12 -13.96 6.44
N LEU A 42 3.39 -14.02 5.30
CA LEU A 42 3.35 -12.94 4.33
C LEU A 42 2.76 -11.66 4.92
N ILE A 43 1.65 -11.75 5.66
CA ILE A 43 1.05 -10.60 6.33
C ILE A 43 2.03 -9.95 7.32
N ILE A 44 2.70 -10.77 8.13
CA ILE A 44 3.69 -10.26 9.09
C ILE A 44 4.86 -9.59 8.36
N LEU A 45 5.35 -10.18 7.28
CA LEU A 45 6.43 -9.62 6.46
C LEU A 45 6.02 -8.28 5.86
N SER A 46 4.82 -8.17 5.31
CA SER A 46 4.27 -6.91 4.76
C SER A 46 4.21 -5.81 5.82
N LEU A 47 3.76 -6.13 7.04
CA LEU A 47 3.71 -5.19 8.14
C LEU A 47 5.10 -4.77 8.63
N LEU A 48 6.07 -5.70 8.65
CA LEU A 48 7.46 -5.39 8.96
C LEU A 48 8.09 -4.46 7.93
N LEU A 49 7.86 -4.71 6.64
CA LEU A 49 8.33 -3.85 5.55
C LEU A 49 7.70 -2.46 5.63
N ALA A 50 6.40 -2.37 5.87
CA ALA A 50 5.71 -1.09 6.06
C ALA A 50 6.32 -0.32 7.25
N THR A 51 6.58 -0.99 8.37
CA THR A 51 7.22 -0.40 9.54
C THR A 51 8.63 0.10 9.22
N LEU A 52 9.41 -0.69 8.50
CA LEU A 52 10.78 -0.34 8.11
C LEU A 52 10.80 0.91 7.23
N PHE A 53 10.02 0.94 6.15
CA PHE A 53 9.98 2.09 5.24
C PHE A 53 9.39 3.33 5.90
N GLY A 54 8.30 3.20 6.65
CA GLY A 54 7.73 4.29 7.44
C GLY A 54 8.72 4.81 8.47
N GLY A 55 9.50 3.93 9.11
CA GLY A 55 10.55 4.27 10.06
C GLY A 55 11.70 5.03 9.42
N ILE A 56 12.19 4.61 8.25
CA ILE A 56 13.28 5.29 7.52
C ILE A 56 12.87 6.73 7.17
N ILE A 57 11.68 6.90 6.61
CA ILE A 57 11.16 8.22 6.24
C ILE A 57 10.98 9.07 7.51
N GLY A 58 10.31 8.51 8.51
CA GLY A 58 10.01 9.21 9.77
C GLY A 58 11.27 9.60 10.54
N TYR A 59 12.30 8.77 10.55
CA TYR A 59 13.59 9.06 11.18
C TYR A 59 14.28 10.27 10.55
N GLN A 60 14.34 10.32 9.22
CA GLN A 60 14.89 11.47 8.51
C GLN A 60 14.10 12.76 8.80
N ARG A 61 12.76 12.64 8.89
CA ARG A 61 11.89 13.78 9.20
C ARG A 61 12.08 14.29 10.63
N GLU A 62 12.25 13.38 11.59
CA GLU A 62 12.44 13.71 13.00
C GLU A 62 13.77 14.43 13.25
N ILE A 63 14.87 13.94 12.67
CA ILE A 63 16.19 14.60 12.78
C ILE A 63 16.17 16.04 12.23
N ASN A 64 15.41 16.26 11.15
CA ASN A 64 15.28 17.58 10.53
C ASN A 64 14.23 18.48 11.23
N GLY A 65 13.69 18.08 12.37
CA GLY A 65 12.77 18.88 13.18
C GLY A 65 11.40 19.15 12.55
N HIS A 66 10.91 18.23 11.68
CA HIS A 66 9.59 18.37 11.07
C HIS A 66 8.48 17.93 12.03
N ALA A 67 7.27 18.49 11.85
CA ALA A 67 6.13 18.25 12.72
C ALA A 67 5.67 16.78 12.77
N ALA A 68 5.74 16.06 11.66
CA ALA A 68 5.51 14.61 11.60
C ALA A 68 6.86 13.88 11.56
N GLY A 69 7.17 13.15 12.61
CA GLY A 69 8.43 12.41 12.81
C GLY A 69 8.27 10.90 12.71
N PHE A 70 9.16 10.17 13.39
CA PHE A 70 9.32 8.72 13.34
C PHE A 70 8.02 7.95 13.64
N ARG A 71 7.40 8.25 14.79
CA ARG A 71 6.19 7.57 15.24
C ARG A 71 5.02 7.78 14.28
N THR A 72 4.86 9.00 13.79
CA THR A 72 3.75 9.35 12.89
C THR A 72 3.84 8.56 11.58
N HIS A 73 5.03 8.51 10.96
CA HIS A 73 5.22 7.82 9.68
C HIS A 73 5.07 6.30 9.81
N ILE A 74 5.56 5.70 10.91
CA ILE A 74 5.34 4.26 11.18
C ILE A 74 3.85 3.95 11.31
N LEU A 75 3.11 4.73 12.08
CA LEU A 75 1.67 4.51 12.27
C LEU A 75 0.89 4.65 10.98
N ILE A 76 1.24 5.63 10.14
CA ILE A 76 0.60 5.82 8.83
C ILE A 76 0.92 4.63 7.90
N ALA A 77 2.18 4.20 7.81
CA ALA A 77 2.58 3.07 6.97
C ALA A 77 1.91 1.77 7.42
N LEU A 78 1.91 1.47 8.73
CA LEU A 78 1.23 0.30 9.28
C LEU A 78 -0.28 0.35 9.05
N GLY A 79 -0.93 1.46 9.36
CA GLY A 79 -2.37 1.62 9.18
C GLY A 79 -2.81 1.43 7.74
N SER A 80 -2.05 1.98 6.79
CA SER A 80 -2.34 1.83 5.36
C SER A 80 -2.07 0.41 4.84
N ALA A 81 -1.02 -0.26 5.32
CA ALA A 81 -0.78 -1.67 5.01
C ALA A 81 -1.93 -2.57 5.52
N VAL A 82 -2.40 -2.34 6.76
CA VAL A 82 -3.55 -3.07 7.31
C VAL A 82 -4.82 -2.82 6.48
N ILE A 83 -5.09 -1.57 6.08
CA ILE A 83 -6.25 -1.25 5.22
C ILE A 83 -6.17 -2.03 3.91
N MET A 84 -4.99 -2.11 3.28
CA MET A 84 -4.82 -2.83 2.03
C MET A 84 -4.96 -4.34 2.21
N ILE A 85 -4.38 -4.92 3.26
CA ILE A 85 -4.54 -6.33 3.62
C ILE A 85 -6.01 -6.67 3.85
N LEU A 86 -6.74 -5.87 4.63
CA LEU A 86 -8.18 -6.06 4.87
C LEU A 86 -8.98 -5.92 3.57
N SER A 87 -8.58 -5.04 2.67
CA SER A 87 -9.20 -4.86 1.37
C SER A 87 -9.08 -6.12 0.50
N ILE A 88 -7.92 -6.77 0.53
CA ILE A 88 -7.63 -7.97 -0.27
C ILE A 88 -8.24 -9.22 0.38
N TYR A 89 -8.06 -9.40 1.69
CA TYR A 89 -8.38 -10.64 2.38
C TYR A 89 -9.66 -10.58 3.22
N GLY A 90 -10.10 -9.39 3.64
CA GLY A 90 -11.16 -9.23 4.65
C GLY A 90 -12.59 -9.43 4.16
N ILE A 91 -12.86 -9.36 2.88
CA ILE A 91 -14.22 -9.46 2.32
C ILE A 91 -14.35 -10.71 1.46
N SER A 92 -14.68 -11.85 2.08
CA SER A 92 -15.08 -13.05 1.34
C SER A 92 -16.60 -13.10 1.25
N ASN A 93 -17.16 -13.40 0.07
CA ASN A 93 -18.55 -13.83 -0.18
C ASN A 93 -19.64 -12.81 -0.53
N THR A 94 -19.38 -11.57 -0.86
CA THR A 94 -20.38 -10.74 -1.54
C THR A 94 -19.96 -10.46 -2.98
N GLY A 95 -20.83 -10.80 -3.93
CA GLY A 95 -20.59 -10.93 -5.36
C GLY A 95 -20.06 -9.71 -6.14
N THR A 96 -19.67 -8.62 -5.50
CA THR A 96 -18.99 -7.46 -6.11
C THR A 96 -17.82 -7.04 -5.24
N ARG A 97 -16.71 -7.76 -5.39
CA ARG A 97 -15.47 -7.50 -4.66
C ARG A 97 -14.67 -6.42 -5.38
N ASP A 98 -14.61 -5.24 -4.80
CA ASP A 98 -13.74 -4.18 -5.28
C ASP A 98 -12.76 -3.78 -4.17
N PRO A 99 -11.56 -4.37 -4.12
CA PRO A 99 -10.54 -4.03 -3.12
C PRO A 99 -10.14 -2.55 -3.19
N MET A 100 -10.25 -1.91 -4.34
CA MET A 100 -9.85 -0.53 -4.52
C MET A 100 -10.76 0.46 -3.78
N ARG A 101 -11.98 0.08 -3.40
CA ARG A 101 -12.88 0.96 -2.63
C ARG A 101 -12.32 1.30 -1.25
N PHE A 102 -11.78 0.31 -0.53
CA PHE A 102 -11.15 0.55 0.77
C PHE A 102 -9.86 1.36 0.63
N ALA A 103 -9.04 1.02 -0.36
CA ALA A 103 -7.84 1.78 -0.68
C ALA A 103 -8.16 3.25 -1.01
N ALA A 104 -9.17 3.51 -1.85
CA ALA A 104 -9.62 4.84 -2.21
C ALA A 104 -10.14 5.64 -0.99
N ALA A 105 -10.90 4.99 -0.09
CA ALA A 105 -11.36 5.61 1.14
C ALA A 105 -10.19 5.99 2.06
N GLY A 106 -9.17 5.13 2.16
CA GLY A 106 -7.94 5.41 2.88
C GLY A 106 -7.19 6.62 2.31
N VAL A 107 -7.01 6.67 0.97
CA VAL A 107 -6.36 7.80 0.26
C VAL A 107 -7.12 9.10 0.51
N THR A 108 -8.44 9.05 0.53
CA THR A 108 -9.26 10.23 0.86
C THR A 108 -9.06 10.65 2.32
N GLY A 109 -9.05 9.68 3.24
CA GLY A 109 -8.92 9.92 4.68
C GLY A 109 -7.57 10.55 5.07
N ILE A 110 -6.46 10.13 4.43
CA ILE A 110 -5.15 10.71 4.71
C ILE A 110 -5.05 12.18 4.28
N GLY A 111 -5.88 12.60 3.33
CA GLY A 111 -5.98 13.99 2.92
C GLY A 111 -6.34 14.92 4.08
N PHE A 112 -7.17 14.45 5.02
CA PHE A 112 -7.53 15.19 6.23
C PHE A 112 -6.31 15.43 7.14
N LEU A 113 -5.47 14.42 7.37
CA LEU A 113 -4.23 14.55 8.15
C LEU A 113 -3.22 15.44 7.43
N GLY A 114 -3.10 15.30 6.10
CA GLY A 114 -2.27 16.16 5.28
C GLY A 114 -2.70 17.63 5.39
N ALA A 115 -3.98 17.92 5.22
CA ALA A 115 -4.52 19.27 5.36
C ALA A 115 -4.33 19.82 6.78
N GLY A 116 -4.55 18.98 7.81
CA GLY A 116 -4.34 19.35 9.22
C GLY A 116 -2.87 19.68 9.56
N SER A 117 -1.91 19.20 8.77
CA SER A 117 -0.49 19.52 8.96
C SER A 117 -0.06 20.84 8.29
N ILE A 118 -0.91 21.44 7.46
CA ILE A 118 -0.63 22.70 6.75
C ILE A 118 -1.17 23.86 7.57
N ILE A 119 -0.29 24.78 7.94
CA ILE A 119 -0.63 25.97 8.72
C ILE A 119 -0.28 27.22 7.91
N GLN A 120 -1.24 28.12 7.78
CA GLN A 120 -1.06 29.41 7.13
C GLN A 120 -1.02 30.52 8.19
N ASN A 121 0.09 31.25 8.23
CA ASN A 121 0.24 32.47 9.05
C ASN A 121 0.51 33.67 8.13
N GLY A 122 -0.52 34.46 7.85
CA GLY A 122 -0.45 35.56 6.90
C GLY A 122 -0.09 35.04 5.50
N PHE A 123 1.01 35.52 4.93
CA PHE A 123 1.50 35.09 3.60
C PHE A 123 2.41 33.83 3.66
N ASN A 124 2.74 33.32 4.85
CA ASN A 124 3.62 32.18 5.01
C ASN A 124 2.81 30.88 5.20
N ILE A 125 3.07 29.90 4.34
CA ILE A 125 2.48 28.57 4.41
C ILE A 125 3.57 27.60 4.89
N LYS A 126 3.31 26.86 5.98
CA LYS A 126 4.19 25.82 6.53
C LYS A 126 3.49 24.47 6.49
N GLY A 127 4.28 23.38 6.45
CA GLY A 127 3.74 22.00 6.53
C GLY A 127 3.46 21.33 5.20
N LEU A 128 3.63 21.98 4.03
CA LEU A 128 3.40 21.38 2.72
C LEU A 128 4.22 20.10 2.50
N THR A 129 5.52 20.14 2.83
CA THR A 129 6.40 18.97 2.71
C THR A 129 6.03 17.87 3.71
N THR A 130 5.50 18.24 4.88
CA THR A 130 4.99 17.27 5.87
C THR A 130 3.74 16.58 5.34
N ALA A 131 2.79 17.32 4.79
CA ALA A 131 1.60 16.77 4.16
C ALA A 131 1.95 15.81 3.01
N ALA A 132 2.87 16.20 2.15
CA ALA A 132 3.35 15.35 1.04
C ALA A 132 4.03 14.08 1.56
N SER A 133 4.88 14.16 2.60
CA SER A 133 5.54 12.98 3.17
C SER A 133 4.55 12.00 3.82
N ILE A 134 3.52 12.50 4.51
CA ILE A 134 2.42 11.71 5.06
C ILE A 134 1.71 10.93 3.95
N TRP A 135 1.38 11.60 2.86
CA TRP A 135 0.69 11.00 1.72
C TRP A 135 1.53 9.89 1.05
N VAL A 136 2.82 10.16 0.80
CA VAL A 136 3.76 9.17 0.22
C VAL A 136 3.94 7.97 1.15
N THR A 137 4.07 8.20 2.45
CA THR A 137 4.21 7.12 3.44
C THR A 137 3.00 6.19 3.44
N MET A 138 1.79 6.76 3.30
CA MET A 138 0.57 5.96 3.13
C MET A 138 0.62 5.11 1.86
N ALA A 139 1.01 5.68 0.72
CA ALA A 139 1.11 4.95 -0.54
C ALA A 139 2.10 3.78 -0.44
N ILE A 140 3.25 3.98 0.21
CA ILE A 140 4.25 2.94 0.47
C ILE A 140 3.66 1.85 1.38
N GLY A 141 2.95 2.22 2.45
CA GLY A 141 2.31 1.26 3.33
C GLY A 141 1.27 0.40 2.60
N MET A 142 0.44 1.01 1.74
CA MET A 142 -0.51 0.27 0.88
C MET A 142 0.20 -0.67 -0.08
N ALA A 143 1.29 -0.24 -0.70
CA ALA A 143 2.10 -1.08 -1.59
C ALA A 143 2.66 -2.31 -0.83
N CYS A 144 3.19 -2.12 0.39
CA CYS A 144 3.62 -3.23 1.23
C CYS A 144 2.47 -4.18 1.59
N GLY A 145 1.26 -3.66 1.82
CA GLY A 145 0.08 -4.46 2.14
C GLY A 145 -0.51 -5.20 0.95
N ALA A 146 -0.19 -4.78 -0.27
CA ALA A 146 -0.63 -5.44 -1.51
C ALA A 146 0.20 -6.68 -1.86
N GLY A 147 1.42 -6.83 -1.32
CA GLY A 147 2.33 -7.95 -1.52
C GLY A 147 3.46 -7.63 -2.46
#